data_5ed511d23fb18199d7e5b64c9608db17
#
_entry.id   5ed511d23fb18199d7e5b64c9608db17
#
_cell.length_a   1.000
_cell.length_b   1.000
_cell.length_c   1.000
_cell.angle_alpha   90.00
_cell.angle_beta   90.00
_cell.angle_gamma   90.00
#
_symmetry.space_group_name_H-M   'P 1'
#
loop_
_entity.id
_entity.type
_entity.pdbx_description
1 polymer ?
#
loop_
_entity_poly.entity_id
_entity_poly.type
_entity_poly.pdbx_seq_one_letter_code
_entity_poly.pdbx_strand_id
1 'polypeptide(L)'
;MVSKSFPRRKEGCIYKGSKENIIGIDVSKSKLDCALIDNSTHRKLKFKVVSNSDEGFVTLIDWLAKHTKSSISAYHFIMEATGVYHEKCAYWLFDSGARVSVVNPARVKYYGQSLGVRSKNDKKDSVVLAHYGLTQTPMVWQPEALEIRILKALASRLDAIEKDILREKNRHEKSSINPSSQTILNSIETILFTLNKEKLHLENANS
;
A
#
# COMPACT_ATOMS: atom_id res chain seq x y z
N MET A 1 8.29 31.84 -17.51
CA MET A 1 7.72 31.72 -16.15
C MET A 1 6.22 31.90 -16.26
N VAL A 2 5.45 30.81 -16.21
CA VAL A 2 3.97 30.86 -16.17
C VAL A 2 3.57 30.08 -14.93
N SER A 3 3.21 30.82 -13.89
CA SER A 3 2.66 30.31 -12.65
C SER A 3 1.26 29.74 -12.92
N LYS A 4 1.11 28.41 -12.90
CA LYS A 4 -0.19 27.76 -12.87
C LYS A 4 -0.70 27.74 -11.43
N SER A 5 -1.56 28.73 -11.11
CA SER A 5 -2.34 28.75 -9.87
C SER A 5 -3.32 27.58 -9.84
N PHE A 6 -3.23 26.73 -8.82
CA PHE A 6 -4.25 25.71 -8.52
C PHE A 6 -5.56 26.40 -8.11
N PRO A 7 -6.72 25.96 -8.63
CA PRO A 7 -8.00 26.51 -8.21
C PRO A 7 -8.29 26.15 -6.74
N ARG A 8 -8.51 27.15 -5.91
CA ARG A 8 -9.01 26.99 -4.53
C ARG A 8 -10.36 26.28 -4.56
N ARG A 9 -10.49 25.16 -3.85
CA ARG A 9 -11.78 24.48 -3.63
C ARG A 9 -12.73 25.44 -2.90
N LYS A 10 -13.91 25.64 -3.48
CA LYS A 10 -15.03 26.31 -2.80
C LYS A 10 -15.54 25.37 -1.69
N GLU A 11 -15.59 25.88 -0.46
CA GLU A 11 -16.29 25.25 0.66
C GLU A 11 -17.78 25.16 0.31
N GLY A 12 -18.39 23.99 0.57
CA GLY A 12 -19.84 23.83 0.45
C GLY A 12 -20.30 22.97 -0.71
N CYS A 13 -19.70 21.81 -0.99
CA CYS A 13 -20.27 20.84 -1.90
C CYS A 13 -21.07 19.79 -1.13
N ILE A 14 -22.36 20.09 -0.92
CA ILE A 14 -23.40 19.10 -0.62
C ILE A 14 -23.33 18.03 -1.73
N TYR A 15 -23.18 16.78 -1.33
CA TYR A 15 -23.12 15.60 -2.20
C TYR A 15 -24.29 15.57 -3.20
N LYS A 16 -24.16 16.20 -4.34
CA LYS A 16 -24.96 15.89 -5.52
C LYS A 16 -24.34 14.67 -6.19
N GLY A 17 -24.99 13.52 -5.98
CA GLY A 17 -24.80 12.22 -6.54
C GLY A 17 -23.79 12.05 -7.67
N SER A 18 -22.51 11.83 -7.34
CA SER A 18 -21.64 11.15 -8.27
C SER A 18 -22.12 9.69 -8.36
N LYS A 19 -22.37 9.22 -9.58
CA LYS A 19 -22.76 7.82 -9.87
C LYS A 19 -21.59 6.84 -9.65
N GLU A 20 -20.66 7.18 -8.78
CA GLU A 20 -19.47 6.39 -8.51
C GLU A 20 -19.77 5.26 -7.53
N ASN A 21 -19.40 4.05 -7.90
CA ASN A 21 -19.44 2.91 -7.00
C ASN A 21 -18.16 2.89 -6.17
N ILE A 22 -18.28 2.88 -4.86
CA ILE A 22 -17.14 2.88 -3.94
C ILE A 22 -16.86 1.45 -3.48
N ILE A 23 -15.62 1.02 -3.63
CA ILE A 23 -15.16 -0.29 -3.22
C ILE A 23 -14.05 -0.14 -2.17
N GLY A 24 -14.31 -0.59 -0.94
CA GLY A 24 -13.28 -0.73 0.08
C GLY A 24 -12.61 -2.09 -0.04
N ILE A 25 -11.28 -2.11 -0.04
CA ILE A 25 -10.49 -3.33 -0.12
C ILE A 25 -9.57 -3.41 1.10
N ASP A 26 -9.80 -4.42 1.96
CA ASP A 26 -8.82 -4.84 2.95
C ASP A 26 -7.87 -5.85 2.29
N VAL A 27 -6.57 -5.52 2.30
CA VAL A 27 -5.54 -6.25 1.55
C VAL A 27 -4.69 -7.10 2.47
N SER A 28 -4.61 -8.38 2.18
CA SER A 28 -3.64 -9.28 2.78
C SER A 28 -2.70 -9.90 1.73
N LYS A 29 -1.70 -10.64 2.18
CA LYS A 29 -0.73 -11.31 1.29
C LYS A 29 -1.40 -12.20 0.24
N SER A 30 -2.45 -12.94 0.62
CA SER A 30 -3.05 -13.98 -0.22
C SER A 30 -4.45 -13.65 -0.73
N LYS A 31 -5.16 -12.72 -0.08
CA LYS A 31 -6.57 -12.40 -0.40
C LYS A 31 -6.88 -10.92 -0.28
N LEU A 32 -7.96 -10.53 -0.95
CA LEU A 32 -8.60 -9.24 -0.86
C LEU A 32 -10.01 -9.43 -0.33
N ASP A 33 -10.35 -8.77 0.78
CA ASP A 33 -11.71 -8.68 1.29
C ASP A 33 -12.34 -7.38 0.78
N CYS A 34 -13.35 -7.48 -0.09
CA CYS A 34 -13.92 -6.34 -0.81
C CYS A 34 -15.34 -6.05 -0.35
N ALA A 35 -15.64 -4.78 -0.10
CA ALA A 35 -16.98 -4.27 0.19
C ALA A 35 -17.37 -3.24 -0.86
N LEU A 36 -18.46 -3.49 -1.58
CA LEU A 36 -19.06 -2.55 -2.54
C LEU A 36 -20.19 -1.78 -1.88
N ILE A 37 -20.15 -0.45 -1.95
CA ILE A 37 -21.27 0.44 -1.72
C ILE A 37 -21.82 0.84 -3.08
N ASP A 38 -22.95 0.24 -3.46
CA ASP A 38 -23.63 0.51 -4.72
C ASP A 38 -24.50 1.78 -4.58
N ASN A 39 -24.13 2.81 -5.32
CA ASN A 39 -24.83 4.10 -5.27
C ASN A 39 -26.19 4.07 -5.97
N SER A 40 -26.46 3.07 -6.83
CA SER A 40 -27.69 2.97 -7.61
C SER A 40 -28.84 2.31 -6.83
N THR A 41 -28.54 1.50 -5.81
CA THR A 41 -29.50 0.64 -5.10
C THR A 41 -29.59 0.94 -3.60
N HIS A 42 -29.82 2.21 -3.22
CA HIS A 42 -29.99 2.62 -1.81
C HIS A 42 -28.84 2.21 -0.88
N ARG A 43 -27.59 2.26 -1.36
CA ARG A 43 -26.36 1.96 -0.61
C ARG A 43 -26.32 0.52 -0.02
N LYS A 44 -26.83 -0.46 -0.72
CA LYS A 44 -26.69 -1.86 -0.31
C LYS A 44 -25.24 -2.28 -0.33
N LEU A 45 -24.78 -2.81 0.78
CA LEU A 45 -23.44 -3.40 0.92
C LEU A 45 -23.43 -4.79 0.30
N LYS A 46 -22.46 -5.05 -0.56
CA LYS A 46 -22.17 -6.37 -1.12
C LYS A 46 -20.72 -6.73 -0.83
N PHE A 47 -20.44 -8.01 -0.63
CA PHE A 47 -19.12 -8.49 -0.24
C PHE A 47 -18.60 -9.52 -1.22
N LYS A 48 -17.30 -9.51 -1.42
CA LYS A 48 -16.58 -10.51 -2.21
C LYS A 48 -15.19 -10.69 -1.63
N VAL A 49 -14.75 -11.93 -1.58
CA VAL A 49 -13.35 -12.27 -1.30
C VAL A 49 -12.75 -12.85 -2.57
N VAL A 50 -11.58 -12.38 -2.94
CA VAL A 50 -10.81 -12.86 -4.10
C VAL A 50 -9.34 -13.05 -3.70
N SER A 51 -8.59 -13.82 -4.49
CA SER A 51 -7.13 -13.94 -4.31
C SER A 51 -6.43 -12.61 -4.64
N ASN A 52 -5.32 -12.33 -3.95
CA ASN A 52 -4.44 -11.20 -4.29
C ASN A 52 -3.51 -11.60 -5.45
N SER A 53 -4.11 -11.84 -6.61
CA SER A 53 -3.48 -12.28 -7.86
C SER A 53 -4.20 -11.66 -9.06
N ASP A 54 -3.58 -11.73 -10.24
CA ASP A 54 -4.17 -11.17 -11.46
C ASP A 54 -5.52 -11.79 -11.80
N GLU A 55 -5.68 -13.11 -11.59
CA GLU A 55 -6.94 -13.83 -11.76
C GLU A 55 -8.01 -13.37 -10.75
N GLY A 56 -7.57 -13.08 -9.52
CA GLY A 56 -8.45 -12.54 -8.48
C GLY A 56 -8.93 -11.13 -8.81
N PHE A 57 -8.08 -10.29 -9.39
CA PHE A 57 -8.47 -8.93 -9.81
C PHE A 57 -9.48 -8.97 -10.96
N VAL A 58 -9.27 -9.83 -11.97
CA VAL A 58 -10.25 -10.05 -13.03
C VAL A 58 -11.60 -10.53 -12.45
N THR A 59 -11.55 -11.51 -11.53
CA THR A 59 -12.76 -12.03 -10.86
C THR A 59 -13.50 -10.93 -10.09
N LEU A 60 -12.77 -9.99 -9.46
CA LEU A 60 -13.35 -8.85 -8.76
C LEU A 60 -14.08 -7.91 -9.73
N ILE A 61 -13.43 -7.55 -10.85
CA ILE A 61 -14.04 -6.66 -11.85
C ILE A 61 -15.28 -7.29 -12.48
N ASP A 62 -15.24 -8.57 -12.83
CA ASP A 62 -16.41 -9.31 -13.36
C ASP A 62 -17.57 -9.32 -12.37
N TRP A 63 -17.25 -9.54 -11.09
CA TRP A 63 -18.26 -9.51 -10.03
C TRP A 63 -18.88 -8.11 -9.88
N LEU A 64 -18.06 -7.05 -9.92
CA LEU A 64 -18.54 -5.67 -9.85
C LEU A 64 -19.45 -5.34 -11.06
N ALA A 65 -19.01 -5.68 -12.27
CA ALA A 65 -19.77 -5.44 -13.51
C ALA A 65 -21.15 -6.13 -13.49
N LYS A 66 -21.22 -7.36 -12.98
CA LYS A 66 -22.50 -8.10 -12.80
C LYS A 66 -23.47 -7.41 -11.83
N HIS A 67 -22.93 -6.69 -10.82
CA HIS A 67 -23.76 -6.08 -9.79
C HIS A 67 -24.14 -4.63 -10.05
N THR A 68 -23.33 -3.88 -10.78
CA THR A 68 -23.50 -2.43 -10.97
C THR A 68 -23.84 -2.07 -12.42
N LYS A 69 -23.57 -2.96 -13.38
CA LYS A 69 -23.66 -2.70 -14.83
C LYS A 69 -22.85 -1.47 -15.27
N SER A 70 -21.79 -1.17 -14.55
CA SER A 70 -20.90 -0.01 -14.77
C SER A 70 -19.56 -0.44 -15.36
N SER A 71 -18.91 0.47 -16.08
CA SER A 71 -17.53 0.29 -16.55
C SER A 71 -16.54 0.49 -15.41
N ILE A 72 -15.30 0.03 -15.60
CA ILE A 72 -14.23 0.10 -14.58
C ILE A 72 -13.91 1.55 -14.16
N SER A 73 -14.03 2.50 -15.07
CA SER A 73 -13.84 3.93 -14.81
C SER A 73 -14.86 4.55 -13.85
N ALA A 74 -15.99 3.87 -13.61
CA ALA A 74 -17.01 4.29 -12.65
C ALA A 74 -16.76 3.74 -11.23
N TYR A 75 -15.67 2.98 -11.03
CA TYR A 75 -15.30 2.44 -9.73
C TYR A 75 -14.21 3.28 -9.08
N HIS A 76 -14.37 3.51 -7.78
CA HIS A 76 -13.36 4.11 -6.95
C HIS A 76 -12.97 3.12 -5.84
N PHE A 77 -11.77 2.59 -5.94
CA PHE A 77 -11.21 1.62 -5.00
C PHE A 77 -10.47 2.33 -3.89
N ILE A 78 -10.78 1.98 -2.66
CA ILE A 78 -10.16 2.54 -1.46
C ILE A 78 -9.46 1.40 -0.73
N MET A 79 -8.16 1.51 -0.53
CA MET A 79 -7.35 0.56 0.21
C MET A 79 -6.38 1.27 1.14
N GLU A 80 -5.96 0.59 2.21
CA GLU A 80 -4.96 1.18 3.10
C GLU A 80 -3.54 0.72 2.71
N ALA A 81 -2.56 1.60 2.99
CA ALA A 81 -1.14 1.35 2.75
C ALA A 81 -0.56 0.39 3.80
N THR A 82 -0.92 -0.90 3.72
CA THR A 82 -0.42 -1.96 4.60
C THR A 82 0.72 -2.73 3.93
N GLY A 83 1.96 -2.33 4.24
CA GLY A 83 3.16 -2.97 3.66
C GLY A 83 3.16 -2.91 2.12
N VAL A 84 3.76 -3.93 1.47
CA VAL A 84 3.90 -4.01 0.00
C VAL A 84 2.73 -4.72 -0.69
N TYR A 85 1.83 -5.36 0.07
CA TYR A 85 0.83 -6.26 -0.52
C TYR A 85 -0.27 -5.54 -1.30
N HIS A 86 -0.53 -4.26 -1.00
CA HIS A 86 -1.52 -3.46 -1.72
C HIS A 86 -1.01 -2.96 -3.08
N GLU A 87 0.31 -2.84 -3.26
CA GLU A 87 0.90 -2.23 -4.45
C GLU A 87 0.49 -2.95 -5.74
N LYS A 88 0.61 -4.28 -5.79
CA LYS A 88 0.25 -5.06 -6.97
C LYS A 88 -1.20 -4.80 -7.39
N CYS A 89 -2.12 -4.81 -6.45
CA CYS A 89 -3.54 -4.54 -6.69
C CYS A 89 -3.76 -3.09 -7.14
N ALA A 90 -3.12 -2.12 -6.48
CA ALA A 90 -3.26 -0.71 -6.81
C ALA A 90 -2.78 -0.39 -8.23
N TYR A 91 -1.60 -0.89 -8.62
CA TYR A 91 -1.07 -0.71 -9.99
C TYR A 91 -1.98 -1.38 -11.02
N TRP A 92 -2.37 -2.63 -10.80
CA TRP A 92 -3.22 -3.35 -11.74
C TRP A 92 -4.57 -2.64 -11.97
N LEU A 93 -5.20 -2.16 -10.91
CA LEU A 93 -6.46 -1.40 -11.00
C LEU A 93 -6.26 -0.05 -11.70
N PHE A 94 -5.17 0.65 -11.39
CA PHE A 94 -4.84 1.92 -12.03
C PHE A 94 -4.61 1.75 -13.54
N ASP A 95 -3.79 0.77 -13.93
CA ASP A 95 -3.49 0.46 -15.33
C ASP A 95 -4.74 0.01 -16.12
N SER A 96 -5.72 -0.59 -15.42
CA SER A 96 -7.02 -0.94 -15.97
C SER A 96 -7.98 0.25 -16.10
N GLY A 97 -7.58 1.46 -15.70
CA GLY A 97 -8.37 2.69 -15.80
C GLY A 97 -9.33 2.94 -14.64
N ALA A 98 -9.16 2.25 -13.51
CA ALA A 98 -9.93 2.49 -12.30
C ALA A 98 -9.40 3.70 -11.53
N ARG A 99 -10.26 4.30 -10.71
CA ARG A 99 -9.81 5.27 -9.70
C ARG A 99 -9.41 4.53 -8.43
N VAL A 100 -8.22 4.79 -7.94
CA VAL A 100 -7.66 4.16 -6.75
C VAL A 100 -7.27 5.24 -5.74
N SER A 101 -7.55 5.03 -4.46
CA SER A 101 -7.01 5.82 -3.36
C SER A 101 -6.34 4.89 -2.36
N VAL A 102 -5.05 5.11 -2.15
CA VAL A 102 -4.27 4.44 -1.10
C VAL A 102 -4.21 5.37 0.10
N VAL A 103 -4.80 4.95 1.20
CA VAL A 103 -5.01 5.81 2.38
C VAL A 103 -4.14 5.38 3.56
N ASN A 104 -3.82 6.34 4.42
CA ASN A 104 -3.01 6.08 5.61
C ASN A 104 -3.81 5.23 6.62
N PRO A 105 -3.27 4.08 7.10
CA PRO A 105 -3.92 3.19 8.07
C PRO A 105 -4.39 3.90 9.35
N ALA A 106 -3.61 4.85 9.86
CA ALA A 106 -3.99 5.60 11.05
C ALA A 106 -5.27 6.41 10.85
N ARG A 107 -5.46 7.02 9.67
CA ARG A 107 -6.67 7.79 9.35
C ARG A 107 -7.91 6.88 9.28
N VAL A 108 -7.78 5.70 8.66
CA VAL A 108 -8.86 4.72 8.56
C VAL A 108 -9.23 4.19 9.94
N LYS A 109 -8.22 3.89 10.78
CA LYS A 109 -8.41 3.44 12.16
C LYS A 109 -9.18 4.47 12.99
N TYR A 110 -8.77 5.73 12.99
CA TYR A 110 -9.48 6.80 13.72
C TYR A 110 -10.90 7.01 13.20
N TYR A 111 -11.08 6.93 11.89
CA TYR A 111 -12.40 7.00 11.28
C TYR A 111 -13.29 5.84 11.71
N GLY A 112 -12.80 4.60 11.70
CA GLY A 112 -13.52 3.43 12.21
C GLY A 112 -13.91 3.57 13.68
N GLN A 113 -13.02 4.10 14.51
CA GLN A 113 -13.31 4.38 15.92
C GLN A 113 -14.43 5.42 16.09
N SER A 114 -14.44 6.48 15.27
CA SER A 114 -15.52 7.50 15.30
C SER A 114 -16.89 6.94 14.92
N LEU A 115 -16.92 5.85 14.14
CA LEU A 115 -18.14 5.12 13.80
C LEU A 115 -18.56 4.10 14.88
N GLY A 116 -17.82 4.00 15.99
CA GLY A 116 -18.10 3.04 17.05
C GLY A 116 -17.70 1.59 16.72
N VAL A 117 -16.92 1.36 15.67
CA VAL A 117 -16.43 0.03 15.28
C VAL A 117 -15.30 -0.38 16.23
N ARG A 118 -15.64 -1.20 17.25
CA ARG A 118 -14.68 -1.63 18.29
C ARG A 118 -14.01 -2.98 18.05
N SER A 119 -14.57 -3.82 17.16
CA SER A 119 -14.04 -5.16 16.89
C SER A 119 -13.45 -5.26 15.50
N LYS A 120 -12.21 -5.74 15.41
CA LYS A 120 -11.51 -6.00 14.15
C LYS A 120 -12.09 -7.25 13.49
N ASN A 121 -12.48 -7.12 12.21
CA ASN A 121 -12.91 -8.23 11.37
C ASN A 121 -12.72 -7.77 9.91
N ASP A 122 -12.11 -8.57 9.06
CA ASP A 122 -11.77 -8.27 7.65
C ASP A 122 -12.96 -7.70 6.85
N LYS A 123 -14.17 -8.23 7.06
CA LYS A 123 -15.40 -7.67 6.45
C LYS A 123 -15.73 -6.27 6.97
N LYS A 124 -15.47 -5.98 8.25
CA LYS A 124 -15.71 -4.65 8.81
C LYS A 124 -14.67 -3.66 8.32
N ASP A 125 -13.42 -4.09 8.18
CA ASP A 125 -12.33 -3.24 7.73
C ASP A 125 -12.55 -2.80 6.26
N SER A 126 -12.98 -3.69 5.36
CA SER A 126 -13.35 -3.32 4.00
C SER A 126 -14.59 -2.40 3.93
N VAL A 127 -15.57 -2.56 4.84
CA VAL A 127 -16.72 -1.65 4.96
C VAL A 127 -16.29 -0.26 5.43
N VAL A 128 -15.42 -0.19 6.45
CA VAL A 128 -14.89 1.08 6.96
C VAL A 128 -14.15 1.82 5.84
N LEU A 129 -13.34 1.12 5.03
CA LEU A 129 -12.66 1.69 3.87
C LEU A 129 -13.65 2.22 2.82
N ALA A 130 -14.69 1.46 2.50
CA ALA A 130 -15.72 1.90 1.56
C ALA A 130 -16.47 3.14 2.08
N HIS A 131 -16.86 3.16 3.36
CA HIS A 131 -17.48 4.32 4.00
C HIS A 131 -16.52 5.52 4.05
N TYR A 132 -15.25 5.29 4.34
CA TYR A 132 -14.22 6.33 4.31
C TYR A 132 -14.14 6.96 2.93
N GLY A 133 -14.10 6.15 1.88
CA GLY A 133 -14.10 6.64 0.49
C GLY A 133 -15.32 7.48 0.16
N LEU A 134 -16.51 7.04 0.60
CA LEU A 134 -17.77 7.73 0.36
C LEU A 134 -17.83 9.11 1.07
N THR A 135 -17.35 9.19 2.30
CA THR A 135 -17.54 10.39 3.16
C THR A 135 -16.37 11.35 3.14
N GLN A 136 -15.14 10.83 3.03
CA GLN A 136 -13.92 11.64 3.11
C GLN A 136 -13.35 12.01 1.74
N THR A 137 -13.86 11.42 0.65
CA THR A 137 -13.36 11.67 -0.72
C THR A 137 -11.84 11.76 -0.79
N PRO A 138 -11.12 10.68 -0.46
CA PRO A 138 -9.67 10.70 -0.40
C PRO A 138 -9.06 11.03 -1.77
N MET A 139 -7.87 11.62 -1.75
CA MET A 139 -7.15 11.96 -2.97
C MET A 139 -6.90 10.69 -3.81
N VAL A 140 -7.12 10.81 -5.11
CA VAL A 140 -6.79 9.73 -6.05
C VAL A 140 -5.29 9.54 -6.06
N TRP A 141 -4.87 8.29 -5.86
CA TRP A 141 -3.48 7.87 -5.89
C TRP A 141 -2.95 7.91 -7.32
N GLN A 142 -1.73 8.38 -7.46
CA GLN A 142 -0.98 8.35 -8.71
C GLN A 142 0.25 7.47 -8.49
N PRO A 143 0.55 6.52 -9.39
CA PRO A 143 1.76 5.72 -9.30
C PRO A 143 2.99 6.63 -9.39
N GLU A 144 3.99 6.33 -8.58
CA GLU A 144 5.30 6.96 -8.72
C GLU A 144 5.98 6.46 -10.01
N ALA A 145 6.77 7.30 -10.65
CA ALA A 145 7.59 6.92 -11.78
C ALA A 145 8.49 5.73 -11.42
N LEU A 146 8.70 4.83 -12.38
CA LEU A 146 9.47 3.59 -12.15
C LEU A 146 10.87 3.88 -11.60
N GLU A 147 11.51 4.93 -12.13
CA GLU A 147 12.85 5.38 -11.72
C GLU A 147 12.89 5.77 -10.24
N ILE A 148 11.88 6.49 -9.78
CA ILE A 148 11.75 6.90 -8.37
C ILE A 148 11.54 5.67 -7.46
N ARG A 149 10.76 4.70 -7.92
CA ARG A 149 10.54 3.45 -7.15
C ARG A 149 11.82 2.64 -7.03
N ILE A 150 12.58 2.51 -8.15
CA ILE A 150 13.87 1.82 -8.16
C ILE A 150 14.84 2.53 -7.23
N LEU A 151 14.95 3.85 -7.30
CA LEU A 151 15.83 4.64 -6.45
C LEU A 151 15.48 4.47 -4.95
N LYS A 152 14.20 4.51 -4.60
CA LYS A 152 13.75 4.26 -3.22
C LYS A 152 14.10 2.85 -2.73
N ALA A 153 13.95 1.84 -3.59
CA ALA A 153 14.28 0.46 -3.26
C ALA A 153 15.79 0.30 -3.02
N LEU A 154 16.62 0.89 -3.87
CA LEU A 154 18.08 0.90 -3.74
C LEU A 154 18.53 1.62 -2.46
N ALA A 155 17.98 2.81 -2.18
CA ALA A 155 18.28 3.57 -0.97
C ALA A 155 17.90 2.78 0.29
N SER A 156 16.72 2.15 0.30
CA SER A 156 16.28 1.29 1.41
C SER A 156 17.17 0.07 1.60
N ARG A 157 17.68 -0.52 0.51
CA ARG A 157 18.61 -1.66 0.59
C ARG A 157 19.96 -1.24 1.15
N LEU A 158 20.50 -0.09 0.72
CA LEU A 158 21.74 0.47 1.25
C LEU A 158 21.63 0.73 2.76
N ASP A 159 20.57 1.38 3.20
CA ASP A 159 20.32 1.64 4.63
C ASP A 159 20.25 0.33 5.46
N ALA A 160 19.63 -0.71 4.91
CA ALA A 160 19.59 -2.02 5.55
C ALA A 160 20.99 -2.65 5.68
N ILE A 161 21.81 -2.59 4.62
CA ILE A 161 23.19 -3.11 4.63
C ILE A 161 24.07 -2.33 5.63
N GLU A 162 23.94 -1.00 5.68
CA GLU A 162 24.68 -0.19 6.64
C GLU A 162 24.35 -0.54 8.10
N LYS A 163 23.07 -0.78 8.39
CA LYS A 163 22.63 -1.25 9.70
C LYS A 163 23.18 -2.65 10.03
N ASP A 164 23.27 -3.53 9.04
CA ASP A 164 23.84 -4.86 9.22
C ASP A 164 25.35 -4.78 9.48
N ILE A 165 26.08 -3.95 8.73
CA ILE A 165 27.51 -3.69 8.97
C ILE A 165 27.74 -3.17 10.40
N LEU A 166 26.94 -2.21 10.86
CA LEU A 166 27.05 -1.69 12.22
C LEU A 166 26.81 -2.80 13.27
N ARG A 167 25.83 -3.65 13.05
CA ARG A 167 25.54 -4.79 13.94
C ARG A 167 26.70 -5.77 14.00
N GLU A 168 27.30 -6.11 12.86
CA GLU A 168 28.45 -7.01 12.82
C GLU A 168 29.72 -6.39 13.42
N LYS A 169 29.96 -5.10 13.22
CA LYS A 169 31.07 -4.38 13.90
C LYS A 169 30.94 -4.43 15.42
N ASN A 170 29.74 -4.21 15.95
CA ASN A 170 29.48 -4.29 17.39
C ASN A 170 29.66 -5.74 17.92
N ARG A 171 29.33 -6.76 17.13
CA ARG A 171 29.61 -8.17 17.48
C ARG A 171 31.10 -8.45 17.49
N HIS A 172 31.83 -7.97 16.49
CA HIS A 172 33.29 -8.12 16.40
C HIS A 172 33.97 -7.51 17.63
N GLU A 173 33.61 -6.25 17.98
CA GLU A 173 34.14 -5.59 19.15
C GLU A 173 33.93 -6.38 20.44
N LYS A 174 32.69 -6.83 20.68
CA LYS A 174 32.36 -7.67 21.85
C LYS A 174 33.15 -8.97 21.87
N SER A 175 33.33 -9.63 20.73
CA SER A 175 34.09 -10.88 20.61
C SER A 175 35.58 -10.68 20.75
N SER A 176 36.10 -9.49 20.50
CA SER A 176 37.52 -9.15 20.71
C SER A 176 37.82 -8.86 22.19
N ILE A 177 36.85 -8.33 22.94
CA ILE A 177 37.03 -8.02 24.37
C ILE A 177 36.89 -9.28 25.23
N ASN A 178 35.93 -10.15 24.87
CA ASN A 178 35.69 -11.38 25.59
C ASN A 178 36.35 -12.58 24.88
N PRO A 179 36.84 -13.60 25.61
CA PRO A 179 37.42 -14.79 24.99
C PRO A 179 36.42 -15.45 24.06
N SER A 180 36.62 -15.32 22.75
CA SER A 180 35.81 -15.93 21.72
C SER A 180 36.65 -16.92 20.92
N SER A 181 36.04 -17.96 20.35
CA SER A 181 36.77 -18.85 19.48
C SER A 181 37.17 -18.13 18.18
N GLN A 182 38.37 -18.43 17.66
CA GLN A 182 38.82 -17.89 16.38
C GLN A 182 37.82 -18.13 15.24
N THR A 183 37.08 -19.24 15.29
CA THR A 183 36.02 -19.55 14.33
C THR A 183 34.90 -18.51 14.32
N ILE A 184 34.53 -17.98 15.50
CA ILE A 184 33.50 -16.93 15.62
C ILE A 184 34.01 -15.61 15.00
N LEU A 185 35.24 -15.20 15.33
CA LEU A 185 35.85 -14.00 14.76
C LEU A 185 35.93 -14.08 13.23
N ASN A 186 36.46 -15.19 12.70
CA ASN A 186 36.54 -15.42 11.24
C ASN A 186 35.16 -15.39 10.57
N SER A 187 34.11 -15.88 11.22
CA SER A 187 32.75 -15.83 10.70
C SER A 187 32.24 -14.39 10.60
N ILE A 188 32.47 -13.57 11.64
CA ILE A 188 32.05 -12.16 11.67
C ILE A 188 32.80 -11.36 10.58
N GLU A 189 34.10 -11.57 10.45
CA GLU A 189 34.93 -10.92 9.43
C GLU A 189 34.49 -11.25 8.02
N THR A 190 34.12 -12.52 7.76
CA THR A 190 33.59 -12.96 6.46
C THR A 190 32.29 -12.27 6.12
N ILE A 191 31.38 -12.11 7.08
CA ILE A 191 30.11 -11.40 6.92
C ILE A 191 30.38 -9.92 6.65
N LEU A 192 31.24 -9.27 7.43
CA LEU A 192 31.63 -7.88 7.24
C LEU A 192 32.20 -7.63 5.85
N PHE A 193 33.10 -8.49 5.38
CA PHE A 193 33.68 -8.41 4.05
C PHE A 193 32.59 -8.49 2.98
N THR A 194 31.65 -9.44 3.09
CA THR A 194 30.56 -9.61 2.13
C THR A 194 29.64 -8.41 2.11
N LEU A 195 29.24 -7.89 3.27
CA LEU A 195 28.37 -6.72 3.37
C LEU A 195 29.01 -5.46 2.79
N ASN A 196 30.29 -5.23 3.05
CA ASN A 196 31.02 -4.09 2.48
C ASN A 196 31.15 -4.19 0.95
N LYS A 197 31.37 -5.40 0.42
CA LYS A 197 31.41 -5.65 -1.02
C LYS A 197 30.07 -5.34 -1.68
N GLU A 198 28.96 -5.81 -1.08
CA GLU A 198 27.62 -5.54 -1.58
C GLU A 198 27.25 -4.04 -1.50
N LYS A 199 27.65 -3.36 -0.42
CA LYS A 199 27.47 -1.91 -0.30
C LYS A 199 28.12 -1.19 -1.48
N LEU A 200 29.40 -1.45 -1.74
CA LEU A 200 30.16 -0.83 -2.83
C LEU A 200 29.54 -1.14 -4.21
N HIS A 201 29.04 -2.36 -4.41
CA HIS A 201 28.35 -2.73 -5.65
C HIS A 201 27.09 -1.90 -5.90
N LEU A 202 26.27 -1.71 -4.87
CA LEU A 202 25.04 -0.91 -4.97
C LEU A 202 25.32 0.60 -5.13
N GLU A 203 26.37 1.13 -4.49
CA GLU A 203 26.79 2.52 -4.65
C GLU A 203 27.22 2.81 -6.10
N ASN A 204 27.99 1.90 -6.72
CA ASN A 204 28.42 2.03 -8.09
C ASN A 204 27.31 1.83 -9.13
N ALA A 205 26.25 1.08 -8.78
CA ALA A 205 25.10 0.90 -9.66
C ALA A 205 24.19 2.14 -9.73
N ASN A 206 24.40 3.12 -8.84
CA ASN A 206 23.67 4.39 -8.80
C ASN A 206 24.42 5.56 -9.46
N SER A 207 25.63 5.33 -9.95
CA SER A 207 26.46 6.30 -10.67
C SER A 207 26.34 6.14 -12.17
#